data_1a9de6570b9efdc09f18a9e22ae3437e
#
_entry.id   1a9de6570b9efdc09f18a9e22ae3437e
#
_cell.length_a   1.000
_cell.length_b   1.000
_cell.length_c   1.000
_cell.angle_alpha   90.00
_cell.angle_beta   90.00
_cell.angle_gamma   90.00
#
_symmetry.space_group_name_H-M   'P 1'
#
loop_
_entity.id
_entity.type
_entity.pdbx_description
1 polymer ?
#
loop_
_entity_poly.entity_id
_entity_poly.type
_entity_poly.pdbx_seq_one_letter_code
_entity_poly.pdbx_strand_id
1 'polypeptide(L)'
;MVRHPVSRPVDVLHLGRDRVICAYEIDGVIVDPGPASCVETLIDRLGPVEPRVLLLTHIHLDHAGATGVLCRRYPKLKVYVHEVGAPHLVDPSKLLKSAGRLYGDAMWELWGEVAPVPEERITTLSGGE
;
A
#
# COMPACT_ATOMS: atom_id res chain seq x y z
N MET A 1 11.62 31.88 4.60
CA MET A 1 10.50 31.35 3.80
C MET A 1 10.13 29.97 4.32
N VAL A 2 8.88 29.81 4.70
CA VAL A 2 8.39 28.50 5.15
C VAL A 2 7.96 27.69 3.94
N ARG A 3 8.54 26.48 3.76
CA ARG A 3 8.10 25.54 2.74
C ARG A 3 7.05 24.62 3.33
N HIS A 4 5.91 24.56 2.67
CA HIS A 4 4.92 23.53 2.97
C HIS A 4 5.20 22.31 2.10
N PRO A 5 5.21 21.10 2.69
CA PRO A 5 5.37 19.89 1.88
C PRO A 5 4.20 19.75 0.88
N VAL A 6 4.52 19.32 -0.32
CA VAL A 6 3.55 19.14 -1.38
C VAL A 6 3.48 17.65 -1.73
N SER A 7 2.27 17.11 -1.75
CA SER A 7 2.08 15.73 -2.20
C SER A 7 2.33 15.64 -3.70
N ARG A 8 2.95 14.54 -4.11
CA ARG A 8 3.14 14.23 -5.53
C ARG A 8 2.51 12.89 -5.86
N PRO A 9 1.84 12.77 -7.01
CA PRO A 9 1.36 11.47 -7.46
C PRO A 9 2.55 10.62 -7.93
N VAL A 10 2.48 9.31 -7.63
CA VAL A 10 3.44 8.31 -8.09
C VAL A 10 2.67 7.27 -8.86
N ASP A 11 2.74 7.33 -10.19
CA ASP A 11 2.09 6.35 -11.04
C ASP A 11 2.86 5.03 -10.97
N VAL A 12 2.19 3.97 -10.53
CA VAL A 12 2.84 2.68 -10.31
C VAL A 12 2.79 1.77 -11.55
N LEU A 13 2.23 2.25 -12.64
CA LEU A 13 2.18 1.57 -13.94
C LEU A 13 1.60 0.15 -13.85
N HIS A 14 0.40 0.03 -13.28
CA HIS A 14 -0.26 -1.26 -13.15
C HIS A 14 -0.41 -1.95 -14.51
N LEU A 15 0.12 -3.17 -14.63
CA LEU A 15 0.20 -3.92 -15.89
C LEU A 15 0.89 -3.12 -17.02
N GLY A 16 1.83 -2.25 -16.66
CA GLY A 16 2.54 -1.41 -17.63
C GLY A 16 1.77 -0.23 -18.16
N ARG A 17 0.57 0.04 -17.63
CA ARG A 17 -0.29 1.13 -18.10
C ARG A 17 -0.21 2.34 -17.19
N ASP A 18 -0.10 3.52 -17.78
CA ASP A 18 -0.14 4.77 -17.02
C ASP A 18 -1.57 5.13 -16.63
N ARG A 19 -1.70 5.98 -15.61
CA ARG A 19 -2.96 6.59 -15.15
C ARG A 19 -4.03 5.59 -14.71
N VAL A 20 -3.64 4.42 -14.25
CA VAL A 20 -4.58 3.40 -13.72
C VAL A 20 -4.57 3.39 -12.21
N ILE A 21 -3.40 3.20 -11.60
CA ILE A 21 -3.23 3.20 -10.14
C ILE A 21 -2.13 4.19 -9.78
N CYS A 22 -2.41 5.02 -8.80
CA CYS A 22 -1.48 6.06 -8.36
C CYS A 22 -1.37 6.06 -6.84
N ALA A 23 -0.14 6.02 -6.34
CA ALA A 23 0.16 6.31 -4.95
C ALA A 23 0.43 7.81 -4.81
N TYR A 24 0.39 8.32 -3.58
CA TYR A 24 0.75 9.70 -3.31
C TYR A 24 1.87 9.74 -2.27
N GLU A 25 2.87 10.57 -2.51
CA GLU A 25 3.99 10.72 -1.58
C GLU A 25 4.06 12.16 -1.09
N ILE A 26 4.24 12.31 0.22
CA ILE A 26 4.51 13.59 0.85
C ILE A 26 5.50 13.36 1.97
N ASP A 27 6.72 13.85 1.80
CA ASP A 27 7.76 13.85 2.83
C ASP A 27 7.99 12.46 3.48
N GLY A 28 8.03 11.41 2.65
CA GLY A 28 8.24 10.02 3.11
C GLY A 28 6.99 9.32 3.58
N VAL A 29 5.84 10.00 3.58
CA VAL A 29 4.53 9.41 3.85
C VAL A 29 3.91 9.00 2.53
N ILE A 30 3.53 7.74 2.41
CA ILE A 30 2.92 7.20 1.19
C ILE A 30 1.45 6.93 1.48
N VAL A 31 0.58 7.52 0.69
CA VAL A 31 -0.87 7.25 0.74
C VAL A 31 -1.18 6.21 -0.32
N ASP A 32 -1.76 5.09 0.10
CA ASP A 32 -2.17 3.98 -0.77
C ASP A 32 -1.05 3.54 -1.72
N PRO A 33 -0.12 2.70 -1.26
CA PRO A 33 1.07 2.33 -2.04
C PRO A 33 0.77 1.54 -3.31
N GLY A 34 -0.44 1.02 -3.47
CA GLY A 34 -0.82 0.21 -4.61
C GLY A 34 -0.57 -1.28 -4.39
N PRO A 35 -0.73 -2.09 -5.44
CA PRO A 35 -0.57 -3.53 -5.32
C PRO A 35 0.90 -3.95 -5.24
N ALA A 36 1.14 -5.14 -4.66
CA ALA A 36 2.48 -5.71 -4.57
C ALA A 36 3.09 -5.98 -5.96
N SER A 37 2.28 -6.22 -6.97
CA SER A 37 2.74 -6.38 -8.34
C SER A 37 3.46 -5.15 -8.90
N CYS A 38 3.21 -3.97 -8.30
CA CYS A 38 3.81 -2.69 -8.72
C CYS A 38 4.89 -2.18 -7.76
N VAL A 39 5.27 -2.97 -6.74
CA VAL A 39 6.13 -2.48 -5.66
C VAL A 39 7.50 -2.00 -6.17
N GLU A 40 8.09 -2.68 -7.12
CA GLU A 40 9.39 -2.28 -7.66
C GLU A 40 9.29 -0.95 -8.42
N THR A 41 8.23 -0.75 -9.17
CA THR A 41 8.00 0.54 -9.84
C THR A 41 7.78 1.66 -8.84
N LEU A 42 7.02 1.40 -7.77
CA LEU A 42 6.82 2.37 -6.69
C LEU A 42 8.16 2.79 -6.09
N ILE A 43 8.98 1.83 -5.70
CA ILE A 43 10.27 2.10 -5.06
C ILE A 43 11.19 2.87 -6.01
N ASP A 44 11.24 2.47 -7.26
CA ASP A 44 12.06 3.14 -8.28
C ASP A 44 11.63 4.61 -8.45
N ARG A 45 10.33 4.86 -8.52
CA ARG A 45 9.79 6.20 -8.72
C ARG A 45 9.83 7.07 -7.46
N LEU A 46 9.94 6.49 -6.29
CA LEU A 46 10.22 7.25 -5.06
C LEU A 46 11.63 7.83 -5.08
N GLY A 47 12.55 7.23 -5.85
CA GLY A 47 13.94 7.67 -5.93
C GLY A 47 14.64 7.57 -4.59
N PRO A 48 15.29 8.64 -4.11
CA PRO A 48 16.00 8.62 -2.83
C PRO A 48 15.08 8.67 -1.61
N VAL A 49 13.78 8.88 -1.81
CA VAL A 49 12.82 8.96 -0.69
C VAL A 49 12.62 7.57 -0.08
N GLU A 50 12.93 7.43 1.21
CA GLU A 50 12.65 6.21 1.95
C GLU A 50 11.26 6.32 2.58
N PRO A 51 10.33 5.39 2.27
CA PRO A 51 9.01 5.41 2.90
C PRO A 51 9.14 5.09 4.40
N ARG A 52 8.54 5.91 5.23
CA ARG A 52 8.55 5.75 6.69
C ARG A 52 7.17 5.54 7.27
N VAL A 53 6.13 5.97 6.57
CA VAL A 53 4.73 5.83 6.98
C VAL A 53 3.87 5.49 5.78
N LEU A 54 2.97 4.52 5.94
CA LEU A 54 1.88 4.27 4.99
C LEU A 54 0.58 4.74 5.63
N LEU A 55 -0.17 5.54 4.89
CA LEU A 55 -1.55 5.91 5.24
C LEU A 55 -2.46 5.20 4.26
N LEU A 56 -3.32 4.33 4.75
CA LEU A 56 -4.23 3.56 3.90
C LEU A 56 -5.64 4.14 3.98
N THR A 57 -6.22 4.50 2.84
CA THR A 57 -7.61 4.96 2.78
C THR A 57 -8.56 3.81 3.02
N HIS A 58 -8.19 2.62 2.55
CA HIS A 58 -8.93 1.37 2.76
C HIS A 58 -8.00 0.20 2.41
N ILE A 59 -8.53 -1.03 2.46
CA ILE A 59 -7.70 -2.23 2.38
C ILE A 59 -7.77 -3.00 1.05
N HIS A 60 -8.46 -2.48 0.05
CA HIS A 60 -8.53 -3.14 -1.25
C HIS A 60 -7.13 -3.28 -1.88
N LEU A 61 -6.93 -4.34 -2.65
CA LEU A 61 -5.61 -4.73 -3.16
C LEU A 61 -4.95 -3.69 -4.06
N ASP A 62 -5.75 -2.94 -4.82
CA ASP A 62 -5.26 -1.88 -5.70
C ASP A 62 -4.74 -0.65 -4.93
N HIS A 63 -5.06 -0.54 -3.65
CA HIS A 63 -4.61 0.54 -2.78
C HIS A 63 -3.61 0.08 -1.72
N ALA A 64 -3.88 -1.06 -1.07
CA ALA A 64 -3.16 -1.50 0.11
C ALA A 64 -2.37 -2.80 -0.08
N GLY A 65 -2.45 -3.42 -1.25
CA GLY A 65 -1.91 -4.77 -1.47
C GLY A 65 -0.42 -4.91 -1.22
N ALA A 66 0.36 -3.86 -1.41
CA ALA A 66 1.82 -3.87 -1.22
C ALA A 66 2.25 -3.70 0.25
N THR A 67 1.33 -3.43 1.17
CA THR A 67 1.67 -3.03 2.53
C THR A 67 2.57 -4.03 3.24
N GLY A 68 2.23 -5.31 3.23
CA GLY A 68 3.02 -6.35 3.88
C GLY A 68 4.42 -6.51 3.29
N VAL A 69 4.52 -6.46 1.97
CA VAL A 69 5.81 -6.52 1.27
C VAL A 69 6.68 -5.33 1.62
N LEU A 70 6.10 -4.14 1.69
CA LEU A 70 6.82 -2.92 2.07
C LEU A 70 7.29 -2.97 3.54
N CYS A 71 6.47 -3.50 4.44
CA CYS A 71 6.88 -3.68 5.84
C CYS A 71 8.07 -4.64 5.96
N ARG A 72 8.10 -5.67 5.16
CA ARG A 72 9.23 -6.61 5.11
C ARG A 72 10.49 -5.93 4.59
N ARG A 73 10.36 -5.06 3.59
CA ARG A 73 11.49 -4.36 2.98
C ARG A 73 12.02 -3.22 3.85
N TYR A 74 11.14 -2.52 4.55
CA TYR A 74 11.48 -1.36 5.38
C TYR A 74 11.13 -1.66 6.84
N PRO A 75 12.12 -2.09 7.65
CA PRO A 75 11.85 -2.57 9.03
C PRO A 75 11.27 -1.54 9.98
N LYS A 76 11.41 -0.25 9.68
CA LYS A 76 10.90 0.84 10.52
C LYS A 76 9.59 1.44 10.02
N LEU A 77 9.06 0.94 8.91
CA LEU A 77 7.84 1.46 8.31
C LEU A 77 6.65 1.25 9.24
N LYS A 78 5.85 2.29 9.41
CA LYS A 78 4.61 2.25 10.20
C LYS A 78 3.41 2.38 9.29
N VAL A 79 2.31 1.73 9.67
CA VAL A 79 1.08 1.68 8.88
C VAL A 79 -0.07 2.26 9.69
N TYR A 80 -0.79 3.20 9.10
CA TYR A 80 -2.00 3.77 9.69
C TYR A 80 -3.20 3.36 8.83
N VAL A 81 -4.19 2.78 9.47
CA VAL A 81 -5.40 2.28 8.80
C VAL A 81 -6.57 2.31 9.78
N HIS A 82 -7.79 2.44 9.24
CA HIS A 82 -9.00 2.37 10.07
C HIS A 82 -9.08 1.02 10.78
N GLU A 83 -9.58 1.03 12.01
CA GLU A 83 -9.66 -0.17 12.88
C GLU A 83 -10.45 -1.32 12.25
N VAL A 84 -11.44 -1.03 11.40
CA VAL A 84 -12.21 -2.06 10.69
C VAL A 84 -11.37 -2.80 9.66
N GLY A 85 -10.43 -2.12 9.00
CA GLY A 85 -9.55 -2.72 7.99
C GLY A 85 -8.35 -3.44 8.56
N ALA A 86 -7.87 -3.04 9.73
CA ALA A 86 -6.62 -3.54 10.31
C ALA A 86 -6.54 -5.07 10.43
N PRO A 87 -7.57 -5.78 10.91
CA PRO A 87 -7.51 -7.25 11.00
C PRO A 87 -7.27 -7.94 9.67
N HIS A 88 -7.75 -7.36 8.57
CA HIS A 88 -7.59 -7.92 7.23
C HIS A 88 -6.18 -7.71 6.66
N LEU A 89 -5.42 -6.79 7.21
CA LEU A 89 -3.99 -6.64 6.89
C LEU A 89 -3.14 -7.67 7.65
N VAL A 90 -3.47 -7.91 8.90
CA VAL A 90 -2.76 -8.89 9.74
C VAL A 90 -3.00 -10.30 9.22
N ASP A 91 -4.24 -10.61 8.87
CA ASP A 91 -4.63 -11.88 8.26
C ASP A 91 -5.43 -11.61 6.98
N PRO A 92 -4.78 -11.60 5.82
CA PRO A 92 -5.45 -11.28 4.55
C PRO A 92 -6.24 -12.45 3.96
N SER A 93 -6.42 -13.56 4.66
CA SER A 93 -7.04 -14.76 4.09
C SER A 93 -8.45 -14.53 3.55
N LYS A 94 -9.29 -13.76 4.25
CA LYS A 94 -10.65 -13.45 3.79
C LYS A 94 -10.63 -12.55 2.55
N LEU A 95 -9.76 -11.56 2.54
CA LEU A 95 -9.59 -10.66 1.42
C LEU A 95 -9.11 -11.41 0.18
N LEU A 96 -8.12 -12.29 0.35
CA LEU A 96 -7.60 -13.12 -0.74
C LEU A 96 -8.64 -14.10 -1.26
N LYS A 97 -9.46 -14.67 -0.40
CA LYS A 97 -10.52 -15.58 -0.80
C LYS A 97 -11.56 -14.85 -1.65
N SER A 98 -11.98 -13.65 -1.24
CA SER A 98 -12.94 -12.84 -1.99
C SER A 98 -12.38 -12.40 -3.34
N ALA A 99 -11.14 -11.93 -3.37
CA ALA A 99 -10.48 -11.51 -4.60
C ALA A 99 -10.24 -12.69 -5.53
N GLY A 100 -9.88 -13.86 -5.00
CA GLY A 100 -9.67 -15.08 -5.77
C GLY A 100 -10.93 -15.54 -6.51
N ARG A 101 -12.10 -15.34 -5.90
CA ARG A 101 -13.38 -15.64 -6.57
C ARG A 101 -13.62 -14.73 -7.77
N LEU A 102 -13.15 -13.49 -7.71
CA LEU A 102 -13.37 -12.50 -8.75
C LEU A 102 -12.30 -12.59 -9.86
N TYR A 103 -11.04 -12.77 -9.49
CA TYR A 103 -9.91 -12.68 -10.42
C TYR A 103 -9.31 -14.03 -10.81
N GLY A 104 -9.57 -15.09 -10.04
CA GLY A 104 -9.09 -16.44 -10.36
C GLY A 104 -7.59 -16.51 -10.62
N ASP A 105 -7.21 -17.09 -11.77
CA ASP A 105 -5.80 -17.28 -12.14
C ASP A 105 -5.05 -15.98 -12.41
N ALA A 106 -5.75 -14.86 -12.57
CA ALA A 106 -5.13 -13.56 -12.79
C ALA A 106 -4.64 -12.89 -11.52
N MET A 107 -4.90 -13.46 -10.34
CA MET A 107 -4.55 -12.86 -9.04
C MET A 107 -3.08 -12.46 -8.95
N TRP A 108 -2.17 -13.36 -9.33
CA TRP A 108 -0.74 -13.09 -9.21
C TRP A 108 -0.29 -11.95 -10.13
N GLU A 109 -0.72 -11.99 -11.39
CA GLU A 109 -0.36 -10.95 -12.36
C GLU A 109 -0.91 -9.59 -11.97
N LEU A 110 -2.18 -9.55 -11.52
CA LEU A 110 -2.83 -8.30 -11.15
C LEU A 110 -2.28 -7.71 -9.86
N TRP A 111 -2.12 -8.53 -8.83
CA TRP A 111 -1.92 -8.02 -7.48
C TRP A 111 -0.58 -8.41 -6.85
N GLY A 112 0.06 -9.49 -7.31
CA GLY A 112 1.30 -10.00 -6.74
C GLY A 112 1.09 -10.65 -5.38
N GLU A 113 2.15 -10.71 -4.58
CA GLU A 113 2.12 -11.29 -3.25
C GLU A 113 1.42 -10.37 -2.25
N VAL A 114 0.33 -10.83 -1.65
CA VAL A 114 -0.33 -10.11 -0.56
C VAL A 114 0.17 -10.67 0.77
N ALA A 115 1.26 -10.11 1.27
CA ALA A 115 1.89 -10.56 2.51
C ALA A 115 1.13 -10.03 3.73
N PRO A 116 1.06 -10.80 4.83
CA PRO A 116 0.52 -10.29 6.09
C PRO A 116 1.32 -9.11 6.62
N VAL A 117 0.64 -8.18 7.28
CA VAL A 117 1.28 -7.02 7.92
C VAL A 117 1.48 -7.35 9.40
N PRO A 118 2.71 -7.22 9.94
CA PRO A 118 2.92 -7.41 11.37
C PRO A 118 2.07 -6.45 12.20
N GLU A 119 1.34 -7.00 13.17
CA GLU A 119 0.40 -6.21 13.97
C GLU A 119 1.07 -5.04 14.68
N GLU A 120 2.30 -5.21 15.13
CA GLU A 120 3.06 -4.16 15.84
C GLU A 120 3.42 -2.96 14.96
N ARG A 121 3.29 -3.09 13.64
CA ARG A 121 3.52 -1.99 12.69
C ARG A 121 2.29 -1.12 12.50
N ILE A 122 1.11 -1.61 12.92
CA ILE A 122 -0.17 -0.98 12.63
C ILE A 122 -0.60 -0.08 13.78
N THR A 123 -0.95 1.16 13.44
CA THR A 123 -1.69 2.07 14.32
C THR A 123 -3.09 2.23 13.74
N THR A 124 -4.11 1.89 14.52
CA THR A 124 -5.49 1.97 14.06
C THR A 124 -6.08 3.35 14.26
N LEU A 125 -6.95 3.72 13.32
CA LEU A 125 -7.70 4.98 13.35
C LEU A 125 -9.18 4.66 13.49
N SER A 126 -9.91 5.53 14.18
CA SER A 126 -11.36 5.36 14.36
C SER A 126 -12.20 6.28 13.46
N GLY A 127 -11.54 7.21 12.80
CA GLY A 127 -12.15 8.22 11.95
C GLY A 127 -12.13 9.60 12.60
N GLY A 128 -11.86 10.60 11.79
CA GLY A 128 -11.85 11.99 12.25
C GLY A 128 -10.59 12.44 12.97
N GLU A 129 -9.56 11.61 12.99
CA GLU A 129 -8.27 11.98 13.57
C GLU A 129 -7.48 13.01 12.74
#